data_a07aa37c07a6628e27a9e3aca413b902
#
_entry.id   a07aa37c07a6628e27a9e3aca413b902
#
_cell.length_a   1.000
_cell.length_b   1.000
_cell.length_c   1.000
_cell.angle_alpha   90.00
_cell.angle_beta   90.00
_cell.angle_gamma   90.00
#
_symmetry.space_group_name_H-M   'P 1'
#
loop_
_entity.id
_entity.type
_entity.pdbx_description
1 polymer ?
#
loop_
_entity_poly.entity_id
_entity_poly.type
_entity_poly.pdbx_seq_one_letter_code
_entity_poly.pdbx_strand_id
1 'polypeptide(L)'
;DFVEKHRKLAEKGFFVTGTRVLLSQTFSLDLENQVTRLDTNNFFKLFRHFFDNHFNKIISVFYNPFFPRKLDKNNWKKLRGCNFAVWREDLFKVNGFDEGFTGWGFEDSDFAVRLINAGVRRKAGNFAVTVFHLYHKELKTKQEGPSWDRLLLTLKQKKVACKKGLVQTKP
;
A
#
# COMPACT_ATOMS: atom_id res chain seq x y z
N ASP A 1 -2.24 5.33 -15.91
CA ASP A 1 -2.75 3.95 -15.89
C ASP A 1 -2.91 3.33 -14.48
N PHE A 2 -2.51 4.07 -13.40
CA PHE A 2 -2.61 3.59 -12.00
C PHE A 2 -4.04 3.17 -11.63
N VAL A 3 -4.99 4.07 -11.83
CA VAL A 3 -6.42 3.80 -11.52
C VAL A 3 -6.95 2.66 -12.36
N GLU A 4 -6.63 2.62 -13.65
CA GLU A 4 -7.08 1.57 -14.56
C GLU A 4 -6.55 0.19 -14.17
N LYS A 5 -5.29 0.09 -13.77
CA LYS A 5 -4.71 -1.18 -13.28
C LYS A 5 -5.40 -1.66 -12.00
N HIS A 6 -5.70 -0.77 -11.06
CA HIS A 6 -6.46 -1.12 -9.87
C HIS A 6 -7.90 -1.54 -10.22
N ARG A 7 -8.55 -0.82 -11.14
CA ARG A 7 -9.90 -1.13 -11.60
C ARG A 7 -10.01 -2.53 -12.20
N LYS A 8 -9.02 -2.96 -13.01
CA LYS A 8 -8.96 -4.32 -13.58
C LYS A 8 -8.87 -5.42 -12.52
N LEU A 9 -8.31 -5.12 -11.35
CA LEU A 9 -8.23 -6.07 -10.23
C LEU A 9 -9.38 -5.94 -9.25
N ALA A 10 -10.21 -4.90 -9.35
CA ALA A 10 -11.28 -4.62 -8.42
C ALA A 10 -12.30 -5.76 -8.39
N GLU A 11 -12.68 -6.19 -7.19
CA GLU A 11 -13.65 -7.24 -6.94
C GLU A 11 -14.40 -6.92 -5.64
N LYS A 12 -15.72 -7.06 -5.62
CA LYS A 12 -16.51 -6.82 -4.42
C LYS A 12 -16.08 -7.75 -3.28
N GLY A 13 -16.02 -7.20 -2.06
CA GLY A 13 -15.51 -7.89 -0.89
C GLY A 13 -13.98 -8.00 -0.81
N PHE A 14 -13.25 -7.30 -1.69
CA PHE A 14 -11.80 -7.26 -1.67
C PHE A 14 -11.27 -5.83 -1.78
N PHE A 15 -10.20 -5.55 -1.02
CA PHE A 15 -9.30 -4.43 -1.26
C PHE A 15 -8.04 -4.92 -1.97
N VAL A 16 -7.48 -4.12 -2.86
CA VAL A 16 -6.29 -4.47 -3.66
C VAL A 16 -5.07 -3.80 -3.06
N THR A 17 -3.99 -4.55 -2.83
CA THR A 17 -2.69 -4.00 -2.42
C THR A 17 -1.67 -4.16 -3.55
N GLY A 18 -1.07 -3.06 -3.98
CA GLY A 18 -0.04 -3.10 -5.01
C GLY A 18 1.38 -3.31 -4.45
N THR A 19 2.34 -3.26 -5.35
CA THR A 19 3.77 -3.36 -5.05
C THR A 19 4.43 -2.01 -5.22
N ARG A 20 5.46 -1.72 -4.42
CA ARG A 20 6.35 -0.57 -4.62
C ARG A 20 7.75 -1.04 -5.02
N VAL A 21 8.34 -0.36 -5.98
CA VAL A 21 9.77 -0.42 -6.31
C VAL A 21 10.41 0.79 -5.68
N LEU A 22 11.36 0.59 -4.77
CA LEU A 22 12.07 1.67 -4.13
C LEU A 22 13.18 2.15 -5.06
N LEU A 23 13.25 3.45 -5.26
CA LEU A 23 14.30 4.09 -6.05
C LEU A 23 15.48 4.47 -5.17
N SER A 24 16.69 4.51 -5.76
CA SER A 24 17.87 5.05 -5.08
C SER A 24 17.75 6.57 -4.89
N GLN A 25 18.49 7.12 -3.94
CA GLN A 25 18.49 8.56 -3.68
C GLN A 25 18.93 9.36 -4.90
N THR A 26 20.02 8.94 -5.54
CA THR A 26 20.55 9.61 -6.73
C THR A 26 19.53 9.63 -7.86
N PHE A 27 18.96 8.48 -8.19
CA PHE A 27 17.98 8.37 -9.27
C PHE A 27 16.70 9.16 -8.99
N SER A 28 16.26 9.22 -7.71
CA SER A 28 15.13 10.05 -7.31
C SER A 28 15.39 11.53 -7.52
N LEU A 29 16.56 12.03 -7.14
CA LEU A 29 16.95 13.42 -7.39
C LEU A 29 17.05 13.74 -8.89
N ASP A 30 17.58 12.83 -9.69
CA ASP A 30 17.67 13.00 -11.15
C ASP A 30 16.28 13.09 -11.79
N LEU A 31 15.30 12.33 -11.29
CA LEU A 31 13.91 12.41 -11.73
C LEU A 31 13.25 13.74 -11.31
N GLU A 32 13.42 14.15 -10.07
CA GLU A 32 12.87 15.41 -9.53
C GLU A 32 13.46 16.64 -10.26
N ASN A 33 14.75 16.62 -10.55
CA ASN A 33 15.44 17.67 -11.31
C ASN A 33 15.27 17.56 -12.82
N GLN A 34 14.47 16.61 -13.31
CA GLN A 34 14.23 16.36 -14.75
C GLN A 34 15.48 16.03 -15.56
N VAL A 35 16.56 15.62 -14.92
CA VAL A 35 17.82 15.17 -15.56
C VAL A 35 17.58 13.86 -16.32
N THR A 36 16.68 13.02 -15.80
CA THR A 36 16.30 11.76 -16.43
C THR A 36 14.79 11.57 -16.42
N ARG A 37 14.32 10.55 -17.14
CA ARG A 37 12.91 10.15 -17.18
C ARG A 37 12.78 8.65 -17.01
N LEU A 38 11.80 8.24 -16.23
CA LEU A 38 11.45 6.84 -16.07
C LEU A 38 10.57 6.38 -17.24
N ASP A 39 11.16 5.64 -18.16
CA ASP A 39 10.44 5.04 -19.29
C ASP A 39 10.07 3.59 -18.93
N THR A 40 8.84 3.40 -18.48
CA THR A 40 8.34 2.07 -18.06
C THR A 40 8.02 1.14 -19.24
N ASN A 41 8.02 1.65 -20.48
CA ASN A 41 7.76 0.86 -21.67
C ASN A 41 9.05 0.31 -22.29
N ASN A 42 10.19 0.84 -21.90
CA ASN A 42 11.48 0.39 -22.40
C ASN A 42 12.13 -0.62 -21.46
N PHE A 43 12.00 -1.90 -21.82
CA PHE A 43 12.53 -3.03 -21.07
C PHE A 43 14.05 -2.92 -20.80
N PHE A 44 14.84 -2.57 -21.83
CA PHE A 44 16.29 -2.46 -21.68
C PHE A 44 16.69 -1.35 -20.71
N LYS A 45 16.02 -0.20 -20.75
CA LYS A 45 16.23 0.89 -19.80
C LYS A 45 15.90 0.47 -18.38
N LEU A 46 14.78 -0.25 -18.18
CA LEU A 46 14.40 -0.74 -16.84
C LEU A 46 15.44 -1.71 -16.28
N PHE A 47 15.93 -2.64 -17.10
CA PHE A 47 16.99 -3.56 -16.66
C PHE A 47 18.30 -2.83 -16.37
N ARG A 48 18.68 -1.89 -17.22
CA ARG A 48 19.87 -1.05 -16.96
C ARG A 48 19.75 -0.34 -15.60
N HIS A 49 18.64 0.34 -15.33
CA HIS A 49 18.42 0.99 -14.04
C HIS A 49 18.46 0.02 -12.85
N PHE A 50 18.03 -1.23 -13.04
CA PHE A 50 18.15 -2.24 -12.01
C PHE A 50 19.63 -2.64 -11.76
N PHE A 51 20.40 -2.89 -12.82
CA PHE A 51 21.82 -3.23 -12.70
C PHE A 51 22.66 -2.06 -12.16
N ASP A 52 22.26 -0.83 -12.45
CA ASP A 52 22.87 0.40 -11.90
C ASP A 52 22.43 0.64 -10.42
N ASN A 53 21.75 -0.30 -9.79
CA ASN A 53 21.21 -0.22 -8.41
C ASN A 53 20.24 0.96 -8.18
N HIS A 54 19.59 1.46 -9.22
CA HIS A 54 18.56 2.48 -9.09
C HIS A 54 17.24 1.93 -8.55
N PHE A 55 17.03 0.62 -8.68
CA PHE A 55 15.82 -0.10 -8.23
C PHE A 55 16.18 -1.22 -7.26
N ASN A 56 15.41 -1.36 -6.19
CA ASN A 56 15.58 -2.49 -5.26
C ASN A 56 15.06 -3.83 -5.82
N LYS A 57 14.25 -3.80 -6.87
CA LYS A 57 13.72 -4.99 -7.56
C LYS A 57 13.14 -4.60 -8.91
N ILE A 58 13.14 -5.53 -9.86
CA ILE A 58 12.60 -5.30 -11.21
C ILE A 58 11.45 -6.24 -11.57
N ILE A 59 11.47 -7.49 -11.12
CA ILE A 59 10.51 -8.53 -11.53
C ILE A 59 9.05 -8.10 -11.29
N SER A 60 8.80 -7.33 -10.24
CA SER A 60 7.45 -6.85 -9.89
C SER A 60 6.88 -5.83 -10.87
N VAL A 61 7.68 -5.29 -11.78
CA VAL A 61 7.24 -4.33 -12.81
C VAL A 61 6.50 -5.07 -13.94
N PHE A 62 6.85 -6.33 -14.19
CA PHE A 62 6.27 -7.13 -15.26
C PHE A 62 4.93 -7.72 -14.85
N TYR A 63 3.95 -7.61 -15.76
CA TYR A 63 2.63 -8.18 -15.53
C TYR A 63 2.67 -9.71 -15.60
N ASN A 64 2.11 -10.34 -14.57
CA ASN A 64 1.90 -11.79 -14.52
C ASN A 64 0.42 -12.10 -14.25
N PRO A 65 -0.34 -12.54 -15.27
CA PRO A 65 -1.77 -12.86 -15.12
C PRO A 65 -2.00 -14.10 -14.24
N PHE A 66 -1.05 -15.03 -14.20
CA PHE A 66 -1.16 -16.30 -13.46
C PHE A 66 -0.79 -16.18 -11.98
N PHE A 67 -0.35 -14.99 -11.54
CA PHE A 67 0.00 -14.79 -10.13
C PHE A 67 -1.21 -15.02 -9.20
N PRO A 68 -1.10 -15.90 -8.19
CA PRO A 68 -2.21 -16.22 -7.29
C PRO A 68 -2.55 -15.04 -6.36
N ARG A 69 -3.64 -14.36 -6.63
CA ARG A 69 -3.96 -13.07 -6.00
C ARG A 69 -4.71 -13.18 -4.68
N LYS A 70 -5.28 -14.35 -4.38
CA LYS A 70 -6.18 -14.54 -3.21
C LYS A 70 -5.63 -15.48 -2.14
N LEU A 71 -4.38 -15.93 -2.24
CA LEU A 71 -3.79 -16.87 -1.27
C LEU A 71 -3.69 -16.29 0.15
N ASP A 72 -3.46 -15.01 0.25
CA ASP A 72 -3.08 -14.33 1.49
C ASP A 72 -4.15 -13.29 1.90
N LYS A 73 -5.41 -13.73 1.94
CA LYS A 73 -6.61 -12.86 2.06
C LYS A 73 -6.66 -12.02 3.33
N ASN A 74 -6.11 -12.53 4.42
CA ASN A 74 -6.20 -11.90 5.74
C ASN A 74 -4.89 -11.25 6.19
N ASN A 75 -3.92 -11.09 5.28
CA ASN A 75 -2.64 -10.50 5.60
C ASN A 75 -2.69 -8.97 5.55
N TRP A 76 -2.98 -8.36 6.69
CA TRP A 76 -3.00 -6.91 6.87
C TRP A 76 -1.62 -6.25 6.71
N LYS A 77 -0.52 -6.98 7.00
CA LYS A 77 0.87 -6.48 6.92
C LYS A 77 1.33 -6.13 5.51
N LYS A 78 0.54 -6.48 4.49
CA LYS A 78 0.87 -6.24 3.08
C LYS A 78 0.26 -4.97 2.50
N LEU A 79 -0.62 -4.26 3.21
CA LEU A 79 -1.07 -2.94 2.78
C LEU A 79 0.07 -1.93 2.97
N ARG A 80 0.19 -1.03 2.03
CA ARG A 80 1.07 0.14 2.07
C ARG A 80 0.27 1.33 1.58
N GLY A 81 0.23 2.40 2.35
CA GLY A 81 -0.56 3.59 2.06
C GLY A 81 -0.31 4.20 0.67
N CYS A 82 0.88 3.98 0.11
CA CYS A 82 1.24 4.51 -1.21
C CYS A 82 0.66 3.72 -2.40
N ASN A 83 0.13 2.50 -2.22
CA ASN A 83 -0.35 1.69 -3.34
C ASN A 83 -1.42 0.67 -2.92
N PHE A 84 -2.66 1.11 -2.84
CA PHE A 84 -3.82 0.26 -2.61
C PHE A 84 -5.08 0.85 -3.24
N ALA A 85 -6.13 0.04 -3.36
CA ALA A 85 -7.46 0.47 -3.72
C ALA A 85 -8.51 -0.29 -2.90
N VAL A 86 -9.58 0.41 -2.57
CA VAL A 86 -10.71 -0.11 -1.80
C VAL A 86 -12.01 0.44 -2.40
N TRP A 87 -13.10 -0.32 -2.32
CA TRP A 87 -14.41 0.18 -2.69
C TRP A 87 -14.87 1.28 -1.75
N ARG A 88 -15.53 2.29 -2.31
CA ARG A 88 -16.02 3.44 -1.54
C ARG A 88 -16.91 3.01 -0.36
N GLU A 89 -17.80 2.05 -0.58
CA GLU A 89 -18.66 1.51 0.49
C GLU A 89 -17.86 0.87 1.62
N ASP A 90 -16.78 0.13 1.31
CA ASP A 90 -15.92 -0.49 2.32
C ASP A 90 -15.10 0.55 3.09
N LEU A 91 -14.65 1.61 2.40
CA LEU A 91 -13.99 2.75 3.02
C LEU A 91 -14.89 3.42 4.06
N PHE A 92 -16.15 3.69 3.71
CA PHE A 92 -17.12 4.26 4.64
C PHE A 92 -17.51 3.30 5.77
N LYS A 93 -17.63 2.00 5.48
CA LYS A 93 -17.92 0.97 6.47
C LYS A 93 -16.92 0.93 7.61
N VAL A 94 -15.64 1.16 7.29
CA VAL A 94 -14.56 1.21 8.30
C VAL A 94 -14.28 2.62 8.81
N ASN A 95 -15.01 3.61 8.34
CA ASN A 95 -14.85 5.03 8.65
C ASN A 95 -13.48 5.61 8.27
N GLY A 96 -12.88 5.14 7.15
CA GLY A 96 -11.62 5.66 6.65
C GLY A 96 -10.41 5.36 7.54
N PHE A 97 -9.38 6.22 7.46
CA PHE A 97 -8.24 6.16 8.36
C PHE A 97 -8.58 6.71 9.74
N ASP A 98 -7.98 6.16 10.79
CA ASP A 98 -8.19 6.62 12.16
C ASP A 98 -7.27 7.81 12.47
N GLU A 99 -7.85 9.02 12.58
CA GLU A 99 -7.15 10.26 12.94
C GLU A 99 -6.55 10.22 14.37
N GLY A 100 -6.86 9.20 15.13
CA GLY A 100 -6.23 9.00 16.45
C GLY A 100 -4.80 8.46 16.38
N PHE A 101 -4.29 8.09 15.19
CA PHE A 101 -2.87 7.82 15.01
C PHE A 101 -2.13 9.14 14.91
N THR A 102 -1.34 9.45 15.94
CA THR A 102 -0.49 10.63 16.01
C THR A 102 0.96 10.22 15.76
N GLY A 103 1.61 10.89 14.81
CA GLY A 103 2.97 10.53 14.37
C GLY A 103 2.94 9.53 13.20
N TRP A 104 4.06 8.85 12.99
CA TRP A 104 4.27 7.99 11.84
C TRP A 104 4.11 6.50 12.17
N GLY A 105 3.34 5.80 11.34
CA GLY A 105 3.30 4.33 11.26
C GLY A 105 2.07 3.68 11.89
N PHE A 106 1.76 2.51 11.33
CA PHE A 106 0.65 1.62 11.68
C PHE A 106 -0.76 2.08 11.34
N GLU A 107 -0.98 3.31 10.86
CA GLU A 107 -2.27 3.82 10.40
C GLU A 107 -2.82 3.01 9.21
N ASP A 108 -1.95 2.63 8.27
CA ASP A 108 -2.28 1.78 7.13
C ASP A 108 -2.55 0.33 7.54
N SER A 109 -1.80 -0.16 8.51
CA SER A 109 -1.98 -1.49 9.09
C SER A 109 -3.31 -1.60 9.85
N ASP A 110 -3.65 -0.59 10.65
CA ASP A 110 -4.92 -0.50 11.36
C ASP A 110 -6.10 -0.47 10.38
N PHE A 111 -5.99 0.35 9.33
CA PHE A 111 -6.99 0.42 8.27
C PHE A 111 -7.21 -0.95 7.61
N ALA A 112 -6.13 -1.67 7.28
CA ALA A 112 -6.22 -3.02 6.71
C ALA A 112 -6.85 -4.03 7.68
N VAL A 113 -6.52 -3.96 8.96
CA VAL A 113 -7.13 -4.81 10.01
C VAL A 113 -8.63 -4.55 10.09
N ARG A 114 -9.07 -3.29 10.11
CA ARG A 114 -10.50 -2.94 10.16
C ARG A 114 -11.26 -3.41 8.92
N LEU A 115 -10.67 -3.31 7.72
CA LEU A 115 -11.25 -3.89 6.51
C LEU A 115 -11.44 -5.40 6.64
N ILE A 116 -10.43 -6.13 7.12
CA ILE A 116 -10.50 -7.58 7.31
C ILE A 116 -11.55 -7.94 8.37
N ASN A 117 -11.60 -7.22 9.49
CA ASN A 117 -12.63 -7.40 10.52
C ASN A 117 -14.04 -7.13 10.00
N ALA A 118 -14.18 -6.22 9.02
CA ALA A 118 -15.44 -5.93 8.32
C ALA A 118 -15.83 -6.99 7.28
N GLY A 119 -15.01 -8.04 7.10
CA GLY A 119 -15.22 -9.10 6.11
C GLY A 119 -14.63 -8.82 4.73
N VAL A 120 -13.97 -7.68 4.54
CA VAL A 120 -13.31 -7.32 3.28
C VAL A 120 -11.91 -7.95 3.25
N ARG A 121 -11.61 -8.72 2.22
CA ARG A 121 -10.38 -9.51 2.13
C ARG A 121 -9.35 -8.84 1.24
N ARG A 122 -8.09 -9.18 1.41
CA ARG A 122 -7.00 -8.68 0.58
C ARG A 122 -6.89 -9.45 -0.74
N LYS A 123 -6.73 -8.71 -1.84
CA LYS A 123 -6.36 -9.22 -3.15
C LYS A 123 -4.98 -8.66 -3.53
N ALA A 124 -4.03 -9.53 -3.83
CA ALA A 124 -2.67 -9.12 -4.15
C ALA A 124 -2.58 -8.53 -5.56
N GLY A 125 -2.12 -7.29 -5.67
CA GLY A 125 -1.80 -6.62 -6.93
C GLY A 125 -0.36 -6.80 -7.39
N ASN A 126 0.40 -7.71 -6.76
CA ASN A 126 1.75 -8.05 -7.20
C ASN A 126 1.78 -8.40 -8.69
N PHE A 127 2.82 -7.97 -9.40
CA PHE A 127 2.94 -8.20 -10.85
C PHE A 127 1.78 -7.66 -11.70
N ALA A 128 1.04 -6.68 -11.19
CA ALA A 128 -0.02 -6.02 -11.93
C ALA A 128 -0.10 -4.52 -11.61
N VAL A 129 -0.03 -4.18 -10.32
CA VAL A 129 -0.05 -2.79 -9.87
C VAL A 129 1.23 -2.49 -9.12
N THR A 130 2.16 -1.85 -9.80
CA THR A 130 3.45 -1.44 -9.25
C THR A 130 3.59 0.06 -9.35
N VAL A 131 4.05 0.70 -8.28
CA VAL A 131 4.45 2.11 -8.25
C VAL A 131 5.96 2.21 -8.02
N PHE A 132 6.59 3.24 -8.57
CA PHE A 132 7.95 3.62 -8.28
C PHE A 132 7.92 4.63 -7.15
N HIS A 133 8.64 4.34 -6.08
CA HIS A 133 8.60 5.10 -4.84
C HIS A 133 9.91 5.88 -4.72
N LEU A 134 9.81 7.20 -4.82
CA LEU A 134 10.95 8.10 -4.68
C LEU A 134 11.62 7.91 -3.31
N TYR A 135 12.92 8.08 -3.30
CA TYR A 135 13.68 7.97 -2.06
C TYR A 135 13.30 9.09 -1.08
N HIS A 136 13.07 8.70 0.13
CA HIS A 136 13.06 9.58 1.28
C HIS A 136 13.63 8.85 2.49
N LYS A 137 14.14 9.57 3.48
CA LYS A 137 14.60 8.97 4.73
C LYS A 137 13.44 8.27 5.42
N GLU A 138 13.50 6.94 5.48
CA GLU A 138 12.47 6.16 6.17
C GLU A 138 12.64 6.31 7.69
N LEU A 139 11.55 6.63 8.37
CA LEU A 139 11.46 6.48 9.81
C LEU A 139 11.25 4.99 10.10
N LYS A 140 12.08 4.41 10.97
CA LYS A 140 11.91 3.02 11.38
C LYS A 140 10.74 2.93 12.37
N THR A 141 9.66 2.26 11.99
CA THR A 141 8.62 1.89 12.95
C THR A 141 9.15 0.82 13.89
N LYS A 142 9.14 1.12 15.16
CA LYS A 142 9.32 0.11 16.18
C LYS A 142 7.97 -0.49 16.55
N GLN A 143 7.93 -1.80 16.86
CA GLN A 143 6.72 -2.46 17.38
C GLN A 143 6.52 -2.10 18.87
N GLU A 144 6.49 -0.82 19.14
CA GLU A 144 6.33 -0.23 20.47
C GLU A 144 5.69 1.17 20.37
N GLY A 145 5.15 1.66 21.47
CA GLY A 145 4.58 2.99 21.58
C GLY A 145 3.11 3.11 21.17
N PRO A 146 2.53 4.31 21.27
CA PRO A 146 1.08 4.53 21.20
C PRO A 146 0.41 4.02 19.92
N SER A 147 1.06 4.18 18.76
CA SER A 147 0.53 3.70 17.47
C SER A 147 0.50 2.18 17.39
N TRP A 148 1.54 1.51 17.91
CA TRP A 148 1.56 0.06 17.99
C TRP A 148 0.48 -0.47 18.95
N ASP A 149 0.35 0.12 20.14
CA ASP A 149 -0.65 -0.27 21.13
C ASP A 149 -2.06 -0.11 20.59
N ARG A 150 -2.30 0.97 19.84
CA ARG A 150 -3.57 1.22 19.16
C ARG A 150 -3.90 0.15 18.14
N LEU A 151 -2.93 -0.26 17.31
CA LEU A 151 -3.09 -1.38 16.38
C LEU A 151 -3.40 -2.69 17.11
N LEU A 152 -2.68 -2.97 18.21
CA LEU A 152 -2.94 -4.17 19.04
C LEU A 152 -4.36 -4.17 19.61
N LEU A 153 -4.87 -3.01 20.04
CA LEU A 153 -6.26 -2.88 20.49
C LEU A 153 -7.25 -3.16 19.38
N THR A 154 -7.00 -2.68 18.16
CA THR A 154 -7.85 -2.95 16.99
C THR A 154 -7.88 -4.45 16.65
N LEU A 155 -6.74 -5.12 16.71
CA LEU A 155 -6.62 -6.57 16.53
C LEU A 155 -7.38 -7.34 17.62
N LYS A 156 -7.11 -7.03 18.91
CA LYS A 156 -7.69 -7.71 20.06
C LYS A 156 -9.22 -7.55 20.12
N GLN A 157 -9.71 -6.34 19.87
CA GLN A 157 -11.14 -6.02 19.98
C GLN A 157 -11.90 -6.29 18.67
N LYS A 158 -11.22 -6.74 17.62
CA LYS A 158 -11.81 -6.94 16.28
C LYS A 158 -12.60 -5.72 15.79
N LYS A 159 -12.06 -4.52 16.03
CA LYS A 159 -12.71 -3.27 15.62
C LYS A 159 -12.94 -3.25 14.12
N VAL A 160 -14.12 -2.83 13.71
CA VAL A 160 -14.50 -2.64 12.30
C VAL A 160 -14.34 -1.19 11.88
N ALA A 161 -14.73 -0.24 12.72
CA ALA A 161 -14.67 1.18 12.39
C ALA A 161 -13.89 1.96 13.47
N CYS A 162 -13.22 3.03 13.05
CA CYS A 162 -12.60 3.99 13.98
C CYS A 162 -13.63 5.03 14.45
N LYS A 163 -13.38 5.63 15.61
CA LYS A 163 -14.23 6.69 16.16
C LYS A 163 -14.01 8.04 15.46
N LYS A 164 -12.77 8.33 15.07
CA LYS A 164 -12.37 9.56 14.38
C LYS A 164 -11.82 9.19 13.01
N GLY A 165 -12.57 9.48 11.97
CA GLY A 165 -12.19 9.20 10.58
C GLY A 165 -12.98 10.09 9.64
N LEU A 166 -13.56 9.52 8.58
CA LEU A 166 -14.38 10.26 7.61
C LEU A 166 -15.58 10.95 8.26
N VAL A 167 -16.15 10.32 9.28
CA VAL A 167 -17.22 10.86 10.11
C VAL A 167 -16.77 10.78 11.57
N GLN A 168 -16.89 11.90 12.27
CA GLN A 168 -16.62 11.90 13.71
C GLN A 168 -17.86 11.38 14.44
N THR A 169 -17.79 10.17 14.97
CA THR A 169 -18.83 9.71 15.89
C THR A 169 -18.62 10.41 17.24
N LYS A 170 -19.62 11.21 17.64
CA LYS A 170 -19.63 11.75 19.00
C LYS A 170 -19.51 10.62 20.02
N PRO A 171 -18.81 10.84 21.15
CA PRO A 171 -18.66 9.84 22.22
C PRO A 171 -19.99 9.42 22.81
#